data_8609e40e1dc1305194d47f85a970b5cb
#
_entry.id   8609e40e1dc1305194d47f85a970b5cb
#
_cell.length_a   1.000
_cell.length_b   1.000
_cell.length_c   1.000
_cell.angle_alpha   90.00
_cell.angle_beta   90.00
_cell.angle_gamma   90.00
#
_symmetry.space_group_name_H-M   'P 1'
#
loop_
_entity.id
_entity.type
_entity.pdbx_description
1 polymer ?
#
loop_
_entity_poly.entity_id
_entity_poly.type
_entity_poly.pdbx_seq_one_letter_code
_entity_poly.pdbx_strand_id
1 'polypeptide(L)'
;MKSLADRSIAIVGYAETKLVRRSGRTALSLAGEAVDRLIAQTGIERARIDGFATTLAMSEGGNPFYSNLLAEGLGLSVTWCQATEIGGASSGGNIARAAAAIQAGLCDIVLCLASDAV
;
A
#
# COMPACT_ATOMS: atom_id res chain seq x y z
N MET A 1 -13.42 16.40 18.71
CA MET A 1 -12.57 16.02 17.54
C MET A 1 -11.14 16.39 17.84
N LYS A 2 -10.22 15.45 17.67
CA LYS A 2 -8.79 15.76 17.83
C LYS A 2 -8.32 16.62 16.65
N SER A 3 -7.51 17.63 16.92
CA SER A 3 -6.87 18.39 15.85
C SER A 3 -5.82 17.52 15.15
N LEU A 4 -5.38 17.93 13.96
CA LEU A 4 -4.31 17.22 13.24
C LEU A 4 -3.01 17.15 14.06
N ALA A 5 -2.76 18.16 14.92
CA ALA A 5 -1.59 18.21 15.78
C ALA A 5 -1.61 17.14 16.89
N ASP A 6 -2.79 16.61 17.25
CA ASP A 6 -2.95 15.63 18.32
C ASP A 6 -2.71 14.18 17.85
N ARG A 7 -2.51 13.97 16.56
CA ARG A 7 -2.25 12.66 15.98
C ARG A 7 -0.91 12.66 15.26
N SER A 8 0.08 12.10 15.92
CA SER A 8 1.38 11.89 15.31
C SER A 8 1.31 10.70 14.37
N ILE A 9 1.82 10.88 13.16
CA ILE A 9 1.90 9.81 12.16
C ILE A 9 3.36 9.59 11.81
N ALA A 10 3.76 8.34 11.76
CA ALA A 10 5.13 7.95 11.48
C ALA A 10 5.18 6.94 10.34
N ILE A 11 6.21 7.01 9.52
CA ILE A 11 6.59 5.94 8.60
C ILE A 11 7.46 4.98 9.39
N VAL A 12 6.96 3.76 9.60
CA VAL A 12 7.59 2.79 10.50
C VAL A 12 8.35 1.68 9.79
N GLY A 13 8.25 1.62 8.47
CA GLY A 13 8.97 0.62 7.70
C GLY A 13 8.99 0.91 6.23
N TYR A 14 9.96 0.33 5.55
CA TYR A 14 10.13 0.42 4.11
C TYR A 14 10.78 -0.87 3.60
N ALA A 15 10.27 -1.37 2.50
CA ALA A 15 10.86 -2.51 1.81
C ALA A 15 10.62 -2.40 0.31
N GLU A 16 11.48 -3.02 -0.45
CA GLU A 16 11.35 -3.10 -1.90
C GLU A 16 11.88 -4.44 -2.41
N THR A 17 11.43 -4.82 -3.58
CA THR A 17 12.01 -5.93 -4.32
C THR A 17 13.15 -5.43 -5.19
N LYS A 18 14.00 -6.35 -5.64
CA LYS A 18 15.01 -6.02 -6.65
C LYS A 18 14.32 -5.56 -7.94
N LEU A 19 14.78 -4.46 -8.50
CA LEU A 19 14.29 -4.00 -9.80
C LEU A 19 14.85 -4.90 -10.90
N VAL A 20 13.95 -5.59 -11.59
CA VAL A 20 14.30 -6.53 -12.66
C VAL A 20 13.45 -6.23 -13.88
N ARG A 21 14.09 -5.99 -15.00
CA ARG A 21 13.40 -5.83 -16.27
C ARG A 21 12.94 -7.21 -16.75
N ARG A 22 11.66 -7.33 -17.13
CA ARG A 22 11.08 -8.57 -17.65
C ARG A 22 11.28 -9.75 -16.70
N SER A 23 10.84 -9.57 -15.47
CA SER A 23 10.99 -10.58 -14.41
C SER A 23 10.22 -11.88 -14.69
N GLY A 24 9.20 -11.84 -15.54
CA GLY A 24 8.27 -12.97 -15.72
C GLY A 24 7.28 -13.14 -14.56
N ARG A 25 7.25 -12.20 -13.62
CA ARG A 25 6.38 -12.23 -12.45
C ARG A 25 5.19 -11.29 -12.64
N THR A 26 4.15 -11.50 -11.85
CA THR A 26 3.00 -10.59 -11.81
C THR A 26 3.22 -9.46 -10.81
N ALA A 27 2.46 -8.37 -10.97
CA ALA A 27 2.48 -7.28 -10.00
C ALA A 27 2.10 -7.77 -8.60
N LEU A 28 1.14 -8.68 -8.49
CA LEU A 28 0.74 -9.29 -7.20
C LEU A 28 1.89 -10.09 -6.58
N SER A 29 2.60 -10.89 -7.36
CA SER A 29 3.76 -11.66 -6.87
C SER A 29 4.85 -10.75 -6.33
N LEU A 30 5.18 -9.68 -7.04
CA LEU A 30 6.16 -8.69 -6.59
C LEU A 30 5.68 -7.97 -5.33
N ALA A 31 4.41 -7.59 -5.30
CA ALA A 31 3.80 -6.97 -4.12
C ALA A 31 3.88 -7.88 -2.89
N GLY A 32 3.57 -9.17 -3.06
CA GLY A 32 3.66 -10.16 -1.99
C GLY A 32 5.06 -10.26 -1.40
N GLU A 33 6.08 -10.28 -2.24
CA GLU A 33 7.47 -10.31 -1.77
C GLU A 33 7.81 -9.05 -0.97
N ALA A 34 7.44 -7.87 -1.46
CA ALA A 34 7.70 -6.61 -0.76
C ALA A 34 6.99 -6.57 0.59
N VAL A 35 5.75 -7.01 0.64
CA VAL A 35 4.97 -7.04 1.89
C VAL A 35 5.56 -8.03 2.90
N ASP A 36 5.98 -9.22 2.45
CA ASP A 36 6.61 -10.20 3.33
C ASP A 36 7.91 -9.65 3.92
N ARG A 37 8.72 -8.95 3.12
CA ARG A 37 9.94 -8.29 3.59
C ARG A 37 9.63 -7.20 4.61
N LEU A 38 8.59 -6.41 4.37
CA LEU A 38 8.19 -5.33 5.26
C LEU A 38 7.71 -5.87 6.61
N ILE A 39 6.91 -6.91 6.61
CA ILE A 39 6.44 -7.57 7.83
C ILE A 39 7.61 -8.15 8.61
N ALA A 40 8.55 -8.80 7.94
CA ALA A 40 9.76 -9.34 8.58
C ALA A 40 10.61 -8.23 9.19
N GLN A 41 10.73 -7.09 8.53
CA GLN A 41 11.50 -5.95 9.00
C GLN A 41 10.87 -5.25 10.21
N THR A 42 9.55 -5.06 10.17
CA THR A 42 8.85 -4.25 11.18
C THR A 42 8.31 -5.07 12.35
N GLY A 43 8.08 -6.36 12.16
CA GLY A 43 7.39 -7.20 13.13
C GLY A 43 5.90 -6.92 13.25
N ILE A 44 5.34 -6.06 12.41
CA ILE A 44 3.90 -5.78 12.38
C ILE A 44 3.18 -6.99 11.81
N GLU A 45 2.23 -7.53 12.55
CA GLU A 45 1.40 -8.64 12.05
C GLU A 45 0.50 -8.17 10.91
N ARG A 46 0.37 -9.01 9.88
CA ARG A 46 -0.47 -8.72 8.72
C ARG A 46 -1.91 -8.34 9.11
N ALA A 47 -2.48 -9.03 10.10
CA ALA A 47 -3.84 -8.78 10.57
C ALA A 47 -4.03 -7.38 11.18
N ARG A 48 -2.97 -6.70 11.56
CA ARG A 48 -3.01 -5.34 12.10
C ARG A 48 -3.01 -4.25 11.03
N ILE A 49 -2.70 -4.59 9.80
CA ILE A 49 -2.75 -3.64 8.69
C ILE A 49 -4.21 -3.49 8.27
N ASP A 50 -4.81 -2.36 8.60
CA ASP A 50 -6.23 -2.08 8.40
C ASP A 50 -6.51 -1.00 7.36
N GLY A 51 -5.48 -0.48 6.73
CA GLY A 51 -5.59 0.45 5.61
C GLY A 51 -4.64 0.06 4.48
N PHE A 52 -5.07 0.32 3.25
CA PHE A 52 -4.28 -0.01 2.06
C PHE A 52 -4.43 1.07 0.99
N ALA A 53 -3.32 1.56 0.49
CA ALA A 53 -3.26 2.49 -0.63
C ALA A 53 -2.27 1.97 -1.66
N THR A 54 -2.68 1.93 -2.91
CA THR A 54 -1.80 1.47 -4.00
C THR A 54 -1.85 2.42 -5.20
N THR A 55 -0.81 2.36 -6.00
CA THR A 55 -0.84 2.91 -7.35
C THR A 55 -1.48 1.88 -8.29
N LEU A 56 -1.97 2.33 -9.43
CA LEU A 56 -2.39 1.40 -10.49
C LEU A 56 -1.15 0.79 -11.15
N ALA A 57 -1.30 -0.40 -11.68
CA ALA A 57 -0.25 -1.09 -12.41
C ALA A 57 -0.59 -1.12 -13.90
N MET A 58 0.34 -0.70 -14.73
CA MET A 58 0.15 -0.74 -16.19
C MET A 58 0.02 -2.18 -16.70
N SER A 59 0.71 -3.11 -16.06
CA SER A 59 0.63 -4.53 -16.39
C SER A 59 -0.75 -5.16 -16.12
N GLU A 60 -1.61 -4.47 -15.35
CA GLU A 60 -2.94 -4.98 -15.00
C GLU A 60 -4.07 -4.36 -15.85
N GLY A 61 -3.72 -3.63 -16.89
CA GLY A 61 -4.68 -3.19 -17.90
C GLY A 61 -5.79 -2.25 -17.43
N GLY A 62 -5.55 -1.47 -16.39
CA GLY A 62 -6.51 -0.46 -15.92
C GLY A 62 -7.73 -1.03 -15.20
N ASN A 63 -7.57 -2.13 -14.50
CA ASN A 63 -8.65 -2.71 -13.69
C ASN A 63 -9.12 -1.73 -12.61
N PRO A 64 -10.39 -1.29 -12.62
CA PRO A 64 -10.88 -0.31 -11.64
C PRO A 64 -10.98 -0.89 -10.22
N PHE A 65 -10.94 -2.21 -10.06
CA PHE A 65 -10.98 -2.88 -8.77
C PHE A 65 -9.60 -3.36 -8.31
N TYR A 66 -8.54 -2.82 -8.89
CA TYR A 66 -7.18 -3.29 -8.67
C TYR A 66 -6.76 -3.21 -7.18
N SER A 67 -7.10 -2.13 -6.47
CA SER A 67 -6.77 -2.01 -5.06
C SER A 67 -7.43 -3.10 -4.20
N ASN A 68 -8.70 -3.39 -4.48
CA ASN A 68 -9.43 -4.45 -3.78
C ASN A 68 -8.85 -5.83 -4.09
N LEU A 69 -8.52 -6.06 -5.35
CA LEU A 69 -7.90 -7.31 -5.80
C LEU A 69 -6.56 -7.55 -5.11
N LEU A 70 -5.71 -6.52 -5.04
CA LEU A 70 -4.43 -6.61 -4.35
C LEU A 70 -4.61 -6.83 -2.85
N ALA A 71 -5.49 -6.09 -2.20
CA ALA A 71 -5.73 -6.25 -0.77
C ALA A 71 -6.15 -7.68 -0.44
N GLU A 72 -7.06 -8.25 -1.23
CA GLU A 72 -7.49 -9.64 -1.07
C GLU A 72 -6.33 -10.60 -1.33
N GLY A 73 -5.61 -10.43 -2.43
CA GLY A 73 -4.48 -11.29 -2.79
C GLY A 73 -3.33 -11.23 -1.80
N LEU A 74 -3.16 -10.12 -1.11
CA LEU A 74 -2.15 -9.95 -0.05
C LEU A 74 -2.64 -10.44 1.32
N GLY A 75 -3.88 -10.88 1.42
CA GLY A 75 -4.45 -11.37 2.68
C GLY A 75 -4.74 -10.27 3.69
N LEU A 76 -5.03 -9.06 3.23
CA LEU A 76 -5.34 -7.93 4.09
C LEU A 76 -6.84 -7.84 4.36
N SER A 77 -7.22 -7.49 5.59
CA SER A 77 -8.59 -7.13 5.97
C SER A 77 -8.60 -5.66 6.35
N VAL A 78 -9.07 -4.82 5.45
CA VAL A 78 -8.92 -3.38 5.57
C VAL A 78 -10.27 -2.67 5.75
N THR A 79 -10.26 -1.58 6.51
CA THR A 79 -11.40 -0.68 6.68
C THR A 79 -11.30 0.54 5.78
N TRP A 80 -10.13 0.76 5.19
CA TRP A 80 -9.88 1.83 4.23
C TRP A 80 -8.98 1.30 3.11
N CYS A 81 -9.39 1.52 1.87
CA CYS A 81 -8.67 1.02 0.70
C CYS A 81 -8.86 1.96 -0.47
N GLN A 82 -7.77 2.31 -1.15
CA GLN A 82 -7.87 3.11 -2.37
C GLN A 82 -6.71 2.87 -3.34
N ALA A 83 -6.96 3.20 -4.60
CA ALA A 83 -5.95 3.34 -5.62
C ALA A 83 -5.84 4.82 -6.02
N THR A 84 -4.63 5.28 -6.29
CA THR A 84 -4.37 6.65 -6.74
C THR A 84 -3.56 6.61 -8.04
N GLU A 85 -3.99 7.40 -9.02
CA GLU A 85 -3.27 7.54 -10.27
C GLU A 85 -3.12 9.00 -10.63
N ILE A 86 -1.97 9.57 -10.29
CA ILE A 86 -1.58 10.94 -10.63
C ILE A 86 -0.16 10.95 -11.21
N GLY A 87 0.19 9.90 -11.94
CA GLY A 87 1.51 9.76 -12.55
C GLY A 87 2.60 9.50 -11.52
N GLY A 88 3.77 10.07 -11.71
CA GLY A 88 4.92 9.85 -10.83
C GLY A 88 4.76 10.33 -9.40
N ALA A 89 3.74 11.15 -9.11
CA ALA A 89 3.44 11.62 -7.76
C ALA A 89 2.50 10.69 -6.97
N SER A 90 2.06 9.58 -7.56
CA SER A 90 1.05 8.69 -6.95
C SER A 90 1.49 8.13 -5.60
N SER A 91 2.74 7.72 -5.46
CA SER A 91 3.23 7.16 -4.19
C SER A 91 3.25 8.21 -3.07
N GLY A 92 3.69 9.43 -3.37
CA GLY A 92 3.64 10.54 -2.40
C GLY A 92 2.21 10.92 -2.05
N GLY A 93 1.32 10.94 -3.05
CA GLY A 93 -0.10 11.18 -2.85
C GLY A 93 -0.75 10.12 -1.94
N ASN A 94 -0.37 8.86 -2.10
CA ASN A 94 -0.85 7.78 -1.24
C ASN A 94 -0.42 7.96 0.22
N ILE A 95 0.82 8.37 0.46
CA ILE A 95 1.31 8.65 1.82
C ILE A 95 0.50 9.77 2.46
N ALA A 96 0.26 10.86 1.74
CA ALA A 96 -0.54 11.98 2.24
C ALA A 96 -1.97 11.55 2.57
N ARG A 97 -2.59 10.75 1.71
CA ARG A 97 -3.96 10.26 1.92
C ARG A 97 -4.03 9.25 3.05
N ALA A 98 -3.03 8.39 3.18
CA ALA A 98 -2.91 7.46 4.31
C ALA A 98 -2.84 8.22 5.64
N ALA A 99 -2.02 9.26 5.70
CA ALA A 99 -1.95 10.13 6.87
C ALA A 99 -3.30 10.75 7.20
N ALA A 100 -4.01 11.26 6.20
CA ALA A 100 -5.34 11.83 6.37
C ALA A 100 -6.35 10.78 6.86
N ALA A 101 -6.31 9.57 6.34
CA ALA A 101 -7.20 8.48 6.75
C ALA A 101 -6.97 8.09 8.21
N ILE A 102 -5.72 8.01 8.64
CA ILE A 102 -5.39 7.74 10.05
C ILE A 102 -5.88 8.89 10.94
N GLN A 103 -5.64 10.13 10.54
CA GLN A 103 -6.08 11.30 11.28
C GLN A 103 -7.61 11.38 11.40
N ALA A 104 -8.32 10.94 10.36
CA ALA A 104 -9.77 10.88 10.36
C ALA A 104 -10.34 9.71 11.16
N GLY A 105 -9.50 8.79 11.64
CA GLY A 105 -9.95 7.63 12.41
C GLY A 105 -10.48 6.48 11.57
N LEU A 106 -10.17 6.46 10.26
CA LEU A 106 -10.64 5.39 9.36
C LEU A 106 -9.83 4.11 9.47
N CYS A 107 -8.58 4.22 9.90
CA CYS A 107 -7.66 3.11 10.09
C CYS A 107 -6.48 3.55 10.95
N ASP A 108 -5.67 2.60 11.41
CA ASP A 108 -4.52 2.87 12.29
C ASP A 108 -3.19 2.59 11.63
N ILE A 109 -3.10 1.55 10.79
CA ILE A 109 -1.87 1.14 10.12
C ILE A 109 -2.14 0.98 8.63
N VAL A 110 -1.52 1.81 7.83
CA VAL A 110 -1.71 1.79 6.38
C VAL A 110 -0.47 1.25 5.69
N LEU A 111 -0.69 0.31 4.79
CA LEU A 111 0.30 -0.13 3.82
C LEU A 111 0.15 0.70 2.54
N CYS A 112 1.20 1.41 2.16
CA CYS A 112 1.27 2.11 0.88
C CYS A 112 2.16 1.32 -0.06
N LEU A 113 1.62 0.94 -1.21
CA LEU A 113 2.27 0.01 -2.14
C LEU A 113 2.33 0.59 -3.54
N ALA A 114 3.43 0.33 -4.23
CA ALA A 114 3.54 0.50 -5.67
C ALA A 114 4.18 -0.76 -6.24
N SER A 115 3.49 -1.43 -7.15
CA SER A 115 3.99 -2.65 -7.79
C SER A 115 3.54 -2.68 -9.24
N ASP A 116 4.46 -2.99 -10.12
CA ASP A 116 4.18 -3.21 -11.53
C ASP A 116 5.18 -4.22 -12.11
N ALA A 117 4.74 -4.94 -13.11
CA ALA A 117 5.53 -6.00 -13.76
C ALA A 117 5.72 -5.70 -15.24
N VAL A 118 6.40 -4.61 -15.53
CA VAL A 118 6.69 -4.17 -16.90
C VAL A 118 7.99 -4.70 -17.45
#